data_bfe90c897351a5235577a6c26a4c0403
#
_entry.id   bfe90c897351a5235577a6c26a4c0403
#
_cell.length_a   1.000
_cell.length_b   1.000
_cell.length_c   1.000
_cell.angle_alpha   90.00
_cell.angle_beta   90.00
_cell.angle_gamma   90.00
#
_symmetry.space_group_name_H-M   'P 1'
#
loop_
_entity.id
_entity.type
_entity.pdbx_description
1 polymer ?
#
loop_
_entity_poly.entity_id
_entity_poly.type
_entity_poly.pdbx_seq_one_letter_code
_entity_poly.pdbx_strand_id
1 'polypeptide(L)'
;RITLDAVDGGREIPFDVATDLILHRNRSLPFHPNGMTFTAWSGQDVVVERTFYSIGGGFVVEHGEDEHPAIVRDSAPAPYPFKTGKELLQQCSDYRMSIPEVAMANETTVREQEEVRGQLLDIWAVMHACVERGCSRCGVLPGGLHVRRRAMKMHRDLVTRERIAPGKPEPFGSVDWLTVWALAVNEENAAGGRIVTAPTNGAAGIIPSCLHFAVKFLSPGSDIDSGTPGVDTGDDELIVDFLLAAGAIGEIYQQSASISGAEVGCQGEVGVACS
;
A
#
# COMPACT_ATOMS: atom_id res chain seq x y z
N ARG A 1 -7.60 14.66 24.10
CA ARG A 1 -8.72 15.24 23.37
C ARG A 1 -8.62 14.82 21.91
N ILE A 2 -9.73 14.55 21.28
CA ILE A 2 -9.84 14.33 19.85
C ILE A 2 -10.78 15.38 19.24
N THR A 3 -10.50 15.80 18.01
CA THR A 3 -11.38 16.68 17.25
C THR A 3 -12.19 15.81 16.31
N LEU A 4 -13.52 15.90 16.39
CA LEU A 4 -14.39 15.29 15.40
C LEU A 4 -14.58 16.31 14.29
N ASP A 5 -14.13 15.99 13.09
CA ASP A 5 -14.39 16.78 11.89
C ASP A 5 -15.86 16.64 11.52
N ALA A 6 -16.64 17.64 11.90
CA ALA A 6 -18.01 17.80 11.42
C ALA A 6 -18.01 18.82 10.28
N VAL A 7 -18.97 18.70 9.37
CA VAL A 7 -19.17 19.59 8.21
C VAL A 7 -19.27 21.08 8.61
N ASP A 8 -19.55 21.38 9.87
CA ASP A 8 -19.75 22.73 10.43
C ASP A 8 -18.71 23.17 11.48
N GLY A 9 -17.43 22.79 11.28
CA GLY A 9 -16.33 23.23 12.16
C GLY A 9 -16.16 22.36 13.41
N GLY A 10 -15.22 21.47 13.35
CA GLY A 10 -14.91 20.37 14.26
C GLY A 10 -15.12 20.66 15.75
N ARG A 11 -15.71 19.71 16.47
CA ARG A 11 -15.93 19.78 17.92
C ARG A 11 -14.87 18.98 18.65
N GLU A 12 -14.17 19.62 19.57
CA GLU A 12 -13.31 18.90 20.51
C GLU A 12 -14.13 18.15 21.55
N ILE A 13 -13.86 16.85 21.68
CA ILE A 13 -14.41 16.02 22.75
C ILE A 13 -13.30 15.56 23.68
N PRO A 14 -13.57 15.38 24.99
CA PRO A 14 -12.64 14.73 25.89
C PRO A 14 -12.52 13.26 25.46
N PHE A 15 -11.27 12.78 25.36
CA PHE A 15 -10.94 11.37 25.10
C PHE A 15 -9.63 11.05 25.80
N ASP A 16 -9.68 10.10 26.72
CA ASP A 16 -8.50 9.58 27.43
C ASP A 16 -8.22 8.14 26.99
N VAL A 17 -7.10 7.92 26.32
CA VAL A 17 -6.70 6.59 25.84
C VAL A 17 -6.64 5.55 26.96
N ALA A 18 -6.37 5.97 28.21
CA ALA A 18 -6.25 5.04 29.34
C ALA A 18 -7.62 4.53 29.83
N THR A 19 -8.68 5.32 29.66
CA THR A 19 -10.03 4.99 30.17
C THR A 19 -11.04 4.74 29.05
N ASP A 20 -10.90 5.44 27.92
CA ASP A 20 -11.92 5.45 26.88
C ASP A 20 -11.59 4.49 25.72
N LEU A 21 -10.35 3.95 25.69
CA LEU A 21 -9.95 2.89 24.75
C LEU A 21 -9.83 1.55 25.49
N ILE A 22 -10.79 0.65 25.28
CA ILE A 22 -10.82 -0.66 25.91
C ILE A 22 -10.38 -1.74 24.91
N LEU A 23 -9.24 -2.38 25.16
CA LEU A 23 -8.71 -3.47 24.34
C LEU A 23 -9.13 -4.83 24.95
N HIS A 24 -10.00 -5.54 24.26
CA HIS A 24 -10.45 -6.88 24.65
C HIS A 24 -9.51 -7.97 24.13
N ARG A 25 -8.52 -8.36 24.94
CA ARG A 25 -7.48 -9.34 24.52
C ARG A 25 -8.01 -10.77 24.34
N ASN A 26 -9.10 -11.14 25.01
CA ASN A 26 -9.63 -12.50 25.06
C ASN A 26 -11.07 -12.60 24.53
N ARG A 27 -11.54 -11.59 23.84
CA ARG A 27 -12.88 -11.55 23.25
C ARG A 27 -12.77 -10.97 21.86
N SER A 28 -13.36 -11.64 20.88
CA SER A 28 -13.60 -11.14 19.54
C SER A 28 -15.08 -10.89 19.32
N LEU A 29 -15.39 -9.98 18.43
CA LEU A 29 -16.75 -9.79 17.95
C LEU A 29 -17.16 -10.96 17.06
N PRO A 30 -18.46 -11.32 17.01
CA PRO A 30 -18.91 -12.54 16.33
C PRO A 30 -18.60 -12.59 14.84
N PHE A 31 -18.69 -11.46 14.14
CA PHE A 31 -18.51 -11.39 12.69
C PHE A 31 -17.04 -11.49 12.27
N HIS A 32 -16.15 -10.71 12.91
CA HIS A 32 -14.73 -10.70 12.56
C HIS A 32 -13.88 -10.33 13.79
N PRO A 33 -12.71 -10.97 14.00
CA PRO A 33 -11.88 -10.71 15.18
C PRO A 33 -11.30 -9.29 15.21
N ASN A 34 -11.14 -8.65 14.05
CA ASN A 34 -10.59 -7.31 13.94
C ASN A 34 -11.72 -6.28 13.90
N GLY A 35 -12.49 -6.20 14.97
CA GLY A 35 -13.63 -5.30 15.11
C GLY A 35 -13.43 -4.22 16.16
N MET A 36 -14.11 -3.09 15.96
CA MET A 36 -14.10 -1.96 16.88
C MET A 36 -15.50 -1.37 17.03
N THR A 37 -15.95 -1.18 18.26
CA THR A 37 -17.20 -0.50 18.58
C THR A 37 -16.92 0.91 19.09
N PHE A 38 -17.57 1.89 18.49
CA PHE A 38 -17.56 3.28 18.94
C PHE A 38 -18.87 3.59 19.67
N THR A 39 -18.76 4.11 20.86
CA THR A 39 -19.94 4.52 21.67
C THR A 39 -19.79 5.99 22.02
N ALA A 40 -20.78 6.82 21.66
CA ALA A 40 -20.85 8.21 22.07
C ALA A 40 -21.89 8.40 23.16
N TRP A 41 -21.53 9.17 24.16
CA TRP A 41 -22.34 9.41 25.35
C TRP A 41 -22.72 10.89 25.49
N SER A 42 -23.93 11.15 25.94
CA SER A 42 -24.37 12.48 26.41
C SER A 42 -24.81 12.35 27.86
N GLY A 43 -23.94 12.73 28.80
CA GLY A 43 -24.13 12.42 30.21
C GLY A 43 -24.04 10.94 30.48
N GLN A 44 -25.13 10.29 30.88
CA GLN A 44 -25.20 8.82 31.09
C GLN A 44 -25.89 8.07 29.94
N ASP A 45 -26.40 8.79 28.95
CA ASP A 45 -27.13 8.18 27.84
C ASP A 45 -26.24 7.89 26.66
N VAL A 46 -26.35 6.70 26.09
CA VAL A 46 -25.73 6.35 24.81
C VAL A 46 -26.49 7.04 23.68
N VAL A 47 -25.81 7.91 22.96
CA VAL A 47 -26.39 8.65 21.83
C VAL A 47 -26.18 7.92 20.52
N VAL A 48 -25.00 7.29 20.35
CA VAL A 48 -24.62 6.54 19.16
C VAL A 48 -23.76 5.36 19.58
N GLU A 49 -24.05 4.20 19.02
CA GLU A 49 -23.18 3.02 19.07
C GLU A 49 -23.09 2.42 17.68
N ARG A 50 -21.85 2.30 17.15
CA ARG A 50 -21.58 1.76 15.81
C ARG A 50 -20.39 0.82 15.90
N THR A 51 -20.49 -0.32 15.23
CA THR A 51 -19.43 -1.34 15.18
C THR A 51 -18.92 -1.48 13.75
N PHE A 52 -17.61 -1.45 13.60
CA PHE A 52 -16.92 -1.59 12.34
C PHE A 52 -15.93 -2.75 12.41
N TYR A 53 -15.71 -3.40 11.27
CA TYR A 53 -14.78 -4.51 11.11
C TYR A 53 -13.78 -4.20 10.00
N SER A 54 -12.49 -4.31 10.31
CA SER A 54 -11.43 -4.29 9.31
C SER A 54 -11.23 -5.71 8.79
N ILE A 55 -11.73 -5.99 7.60
CA ILE A 55 -11.79 -7.34 7.02
C ILE A 55 -10.58 -7.68 6.13
N GLY A 56 -9.59 -6.82 6.09
CA GLY A 56 -8.38 -6.99 5.28
C GLY A 56 -8.38 -6.11 4.02
N GLY A 57 -7.22 -5.97 3.39
CA GLY A 57 -7.05 -5.17 2.17
C GLY A 57 -7.42 -3.69 2.27
N GLY A 58 -7.53 -3.14 3.49
CA GLY A 58 -7.98 -1.77 3.74
C GLY A 58 -9.50 -1.60 3.80
N PHE A 59 -10.26 -2.68 3.62
CA PHE A 59 -11.73 -2.63 3.67
C PHE A 59 -12.23 -2.59 5.10
N VAL A 60 -13.19 -1.70 5.33
CA VAL A 60 -13.92 -1.56 6.60
C VAL A 60 -15.41 -1.67 6.31
N VAL A 61 -16.08 -2.56 7.03
CA VAL A 61 -17.53 -2.77 6.95
C VAL A 61 -18.19 -2.41 8.26
N GLU A 62 -19.38 -1.86 8.22
CA GLU A 62 -20.20 -1.60 9.40
C GLU A 62 -21.06 -2.82 9.73
N HIS A 63 -21.25 -3.07 11.03
CA HIS A 63 -22.12 -4.15 11.49
C HIS A 63 -23.56 -3.94 11.02
N GLY A 64 -24.12 -4.93 10.36
CA GLY A 64 -25.49 -4.86 9.80
C GLY A 64 -25.59 -4.34 8.37
N GLU A 65 -24.50 -3.86 7.77
CA GLU A 65 -24.37 -3.73 6.32
C GLU A 65 -24.04 -5.11 5.72
N ASP A 66 -24.21 -5.28 4.40
CA ASP A 66 -23.94 -6.55 3.73
C ASP A 66 -22.56 -7.08 4.13
N GLU A 67 -22.56 -8.24 4.78
CA GLU A 67 -21.36 -8.89 5.37
C GLU A 67 -20.32 -9.29 4.33
N HIS A 68 -20.66 -9.21 3.08
CA HIS A 68 -19.77 -9.24 1.95
C HIS A 68 -19.88 -7.89 1.25
N PRO A 69 -19.00 -6.94 1.54
CA PRO A 69 -18.88 -5.82 0.64
C PRO A 69 -18.57 -6.44 -0.71
N ALA A 70 -19.58 -6.47 -1.55
CA ALA A 70 -19.34 -6.79 -2.93
C ALA A 70 -18.30 -5.77 -3.38
N ILE A 71 -17.07 -6.24 -3.60
CA ILE A 71 -16.06 -5.52 -4.38
C ILE A 71 -16.58 -5.42 -5.83
N VAL A 72 -17.78 -5.87 -6.04
CA VAL A 72 -18.59 -5.62 -7.22
C VAL A 72 -19.08 -4.18 -7.12
N ARG A 73 -18.21 -3.25 -7.53
CA ARG A 73 -18.72 -1.99 -8.05
C ARG A 73 -19.80 -2.38 -9.07
N ASP A 74 -20.95 -1.72 -9.04
CA ASP A 74 -21.93 -1.66 -10.14
C ASP A 74 -21.24 -0.94 -11.34
N SER A 75 -20.17 -1.54 -11.83
CA SER A 75 -19.38 -1.06 -12.95
C SER A 75 -19.85 -1.80 -14.18
N ALA A 76 -19.90 -1.09 -15.29
CA ALA A 76 -20.09 -1.71 -16.59
C ALA A 76 -19.18 -2.94 -16.71
N PRO A 77 -19.64 -4.04 -17.34
CA PRO A 77 -18.81 -5.23 -17.48
C PRO A 77 -17.51 -4.87 -18.18
N ALA A 78 -16.38 -5.27 -17.56
CA ALA A 78 -15.06 -5.03 -18.12
C ALA A 78 -14.99 -5.61 -19.54
N PRO A 79 -14.45 -4.89 -20.52
CA PRO A 79 -14.34 -5.36 -21.91
C PRO A 79 -13.41 -6.57 -22.05
N TYR A 80 -12.42 -6.70 -21.18
CA TYR A 80 -11.44 -7.80 -21.15
C TYR A 80 -11.44 -8.48 -19.78
N PRO A 81 -12.52 -9.20 -19.41
CA PRO A 81 -12.63 -9.78 -18.07
C PRO A 81 -11.66 -10.95 -17.91
N PHE A 82 -11.10 -11.08 -16.71
CA PHE A 82 -10.25 -12.20 -16.31
C PHE A 82 -10.39 -12.46 -14.81
N LYS A 83 -10.20 -13.72 -14.41
CA LYS A 83 -10.17 -14.17 -13.01
C LYS A 83 -8.91 -14.98 -12.69
N THR A 84 -8.19 -15.38 -13.72
CA THR A 84 -6.98 -16.20 -13.61
C THR A 84 -5.88 -15.64 -14.49
N GLY A 85 -4.62 -15.93 -14.15
CA GLY A 85 -3.48 -15.56 -14.99
C GLY A 85 -3.57 -16.14 -16.40
N LYS A 86 -4.15 -17.34 -16.55
CA LYS A 86 -4.38 -17.95 -17.87
C LYS A 86 -5.35 -17.12 -18.71
N GLU A 87 -6.45 -16.67 -18.11
CA GLU A 87 -7.43 -15.82 -18.80
C GLU A 87 -6.83 -14.46 -19.16
N LEU A 88 -6.07 -13.84 -18.25
CA LEU A 88 -5.38 -12.58 -18.53
C LEU A 88 -4.42 -12.72 -19.72
N LEU A 89 -3.59 -13.76 -19.74
CA LEU A 89 -2.69 -14.04 -20.87
C LEU A 89 -3.45 -14.36 -22.16
N GLN A 90 -4.63 -14.98 -22.07
CA GLN A 90 -5.49 -15.23 -23.23
C GLN A 90 -6.01 -13.91 -23.79
N GLN A 91 -6.49 -12.96 -22.95
CA GLN A 91 -6.90 -11.63 -23.39
C GLN A 91 -5.73 -10.91 -24.11
N CYS A 92 -4.55 -10.93 -23.50
CA CYS A 92 -3.36 -10.34 -24.11
C CYS A 92 -3.06 -10.91 -25.51
N SER A 93 -3.17 -12.24 -25.66
CA SER A 93 -2.90 -12.94 -26.92
C SER A 93 -3.95 -12.65 -28.00
N ASP A 94 -5.24 -12.74 -27.63
CA ASP A 94 -6.35 -12.63 -28.59
C ASP A 94 -6.46 -11.20 -29.14
N TYR A 95 -6.20 -10.21 -28.31
CA TYR A 95 -6.31 -8.79 -28.67
C TYR A 95 -4.95 -8.12 -28.96
N ARG A 96 -3.85 -8.86 -28.83
CA ARG A 96 -2.46 -8.35 -29.03
C ARG A 96 -2.16 -7.15 -28.13
N MET A 97 -2.60 -7.20 -26.91
CA MET A 97 -2.41 -6.19 -25.88
C MET A 97 -1.42 -6.68 -24.83
N SER A 98 -0.67 -5.75 -24.27
CA SER A 98 0.10 -6.00 -23.04
C SER A 98 -0.83 -6.07 -21.80
N ILE A 99 -0.33 -6.58 -20.68
CA ILE A 99 -1.09 -6.60 -19.41
C ILE A 99 -1.52 -5.18 -18.99
N PRO A 100 -0.65 -4.15 -19.00
CA PRO A 100 -1.06 -2.78 -18.72
C PRO A 100 -2.18 -2.27 -19.65
N GLU A 101 -2.10 -2.56 -20.95
CA GLU A 101 -3.15 -2.15 -21.90
C GLU A 101 -4.50 -2.80 -21.61
N VAL A 102 -4.52 -4.10 -21.26
CA VAL A 102 -5.74 -4.79 -20.82
C VAL A 102 -6.30 -4.15 -19.54
N ALA A 103 -5.45 -3.89 -18.56
CA ALA A 103 -5.85 -3.26 -17.30
C ALA A 103 -6.37 -1.83 -17.52
N MET A 104 -5.68 -1.01 -18.31
CA MET A 104 -6.11 0.35 -18.66
C MET A 104 -7.47 0.33 -19.34
N ALA A 105 -7.67 -0.55 -20.32
CA ALA A 105 -8.93 -0.65 -21.04
C ALA A 105 -10.11 -1.07 -20.14
N ASN A 106 -9.86 -1.91 -19.13
CA ASN A 106 -10.87 -2.27 -18.14
C ASN A 106 -11.19 -1.10 -17.21
N GLU A 107 -10.19 -0.37 -16.73
CA GLU A 107 -10.35 0.80 -15.87
C GLU A 107 -11.07 1.95 -16.57
N THR A 108 -10.85 2.13 -17.87
CA THR A 108 -11.46 3.22 -18.65
C THR A 108 -12.94 3.01 -18.98
N THR A 109 -13.53 1.90 -18.55
CA THR A 109 -15.00 1.74 -18.61
C THR A 109 -15.75 2.58 -17.59
N VAL A 110 -15.09 3.00 -16.52
CA VAL A 110 -15.71 3.74 -15.40
C VAL A 110 -15.04 5.08 -15.10
N ARG A 111 -13.86 5.34 -15.67
CA ARG A 111 -13.07 6.56 -15.46
C ARG A 111 -12.40 6.99 -16.75
N GLU A 112 -12.11 8.28 -16.89
CA GLU A 112 -11.30 8.77 -18.03
C GLU A 112 -9.84 8.31 -17.89
N GLN A 113 -9.18 8.07 -19.01
CA GLN A 113 -7.80 7.57 -19.03
C GLN A 113 -6.83 8.50 -18.27
N GLU A 114 -6.98 9.81 -18.44
CA GLU A 114 -6.14 10.79 -17.73
C GLU A 114 -6.37 10.77 -16.23
N GLU A 115 -7.58 10.49 -15.79
CA GLU A 115 -7.89 10.30 -14.37
C GLU A 115 -7.18 9.07 -13.80
N VAL A 116 -7.24 7.92 -14.52
CA VAL A 116 -6.53 6.70 -14.12
C VAL A 116 -5.03 6.95 -14.02
N ARG A 117 -4.44 7.58 -15.04
CA ARG A 117 -3.02 7.96 -15.06
C ARG A 117 -2.66 8.84 -13.86
N GLY A 118 -3.42 9.90 -13.65
CA GLY A 118 -3.20 10.83 -12.54
C GLY A 118 -3.22 10.13 -11.18
N GLN A 119 -4.22 9.27 -10.95
CA GLN A 119 -4.32 8.50 -9.70
C GLN A 119 -3.15 7.52 -9.50
N LEU A 120 -2.65 6.88 -10.56
CA LEU A 120 -1.48 6.00 -10.47
C LEU A 120 -0.20 6.78 -10.16
N LEU A 121 -0.02 7.94 -10.76
CA LEU A 121 1.10 8.83 -10.45
C LEU A 121 1.02 9.40 -9.02
N ASP A 122 -0.18 9.69 -8.51
CA ASP A 122 -0.38 10.05 -7.10
C ASP A 122 0.01 8.91 -6.16
N ILE A 123 -0.33 7.66 -6.49
CA ILE A 123 0.10 6.48 -5.75
C ILE A 123 1.64 6.38 -5.74
N TRP A 124 2.26 6.54 -6.91
CA TRP A 124 3.71 6.57 -7.03
C TRP A 124 4.34 7.67 -6.17
N ALA A 125 3.80 8.88 -6.21
CA ALA A 125 4.30 9.98 -5.39
C ALA A 125 4.29 9.65 -3.89
N VAL A 126 3.27 8.95 -3.39
CA VAL A 126 3.21 8.48 -2.00
C VAL A 126 4.26 7.40 -1.73
N MET A 127 4.45 6.45 -2.65
CA MET A 127 5.47 5.40 -2.54
C MET A 127 6.88 6.00 -2.51
N HIS A 128 7.17 6.91 -3.44
CA HIS A 128 8.47 7.58 -3.55
C HIS A 128 8.77 8.39 -2.28
N ALA A 129 7.85 9.25 -1.85
CA ALA A 129 8.01 10.02 -0.62
C ALA A 129 8.18 9.14 0.63
N CYS A 130 7.58 7.94 0.66
CA CYS A 130 7.80 6.99 1.74
C CYS A 130 9.24 6.47 1.75
N VAL A 131 9.76 6.08 0.59
CA VAL A 131 11.15 5.59 0.45
C VAL A 131 12.13 6.70 0.84
N GLU A 132 11.95 7.93 0.36
CA GLU A 132 12.81 9.07 0.71
C GLU A 132 12.84 9.30 2.23
N ARG A 133 11.67 9.30 2.88
CA ARG A 133 11.59 9.45 4.34
C ARG A 133 12.33 8.33 5.06
N GLY A 134 12.15 7.08 4.65
CA GLY A 134 12.82 5.92 5.25
C GLY A 134 14.32 5.96 5.06
N CYS A 135 14.81 6.40 3.88
CA CYS A 135 16.22 6.57 3.58
C CYS A 135 16.87 7.77 4.28
N SER A 136 16.10 8.72 4.79
CA SER A 136 16.60 9.92 5.49
C SER A 136 16.52 9.84 7.01
N ARG A 137 15.70 8.95 7.58
CA ARG A 137 15.44 8.86 9.02
C ARG A 137 16.31 7.82 9.72
N CYS A 138 16.82 8.18 10.88
CA CYS A 138 17.54 7.28 11.79
C CYS A 138 16.79 7.12 13.12
N GLY A 139 17.35 6.34 14.03
CA GLY A 139 16.85 6.16 15.38
C GLY A 139 16.39 4.74 15.65
N VAL A 140 15.48 4.60 16.60
CA VAL A 140 14.91 3.32 17.06
C VAL A 140 13.44 3.30 16.70
N LEU A 141 12.96 2.19 16.14
CA LEU A 141 11.55 1.97 15.84
C LEU A 141 10.73 1.86 17.13
N PRO A 142 9.47 2.30 17.13
CA PRO A 142 8.60 2.15 18.29
C PRO A 142 8.38 0.68 18.65
N GLY A 143 8.07 0.41 19.91
CA GLY A 143 7.81 -0.94 20.45
C GLY A 143 8.92 -1.44 21.38
N GLY A 144 8.67 -2.59 22.00
CA GLY A 144 9.53 -3.14 23.06
C GLY A 144 10.83 -3.81 22.58
N LEU A 145 11.01 -4.00 21.27
CA LEU A 145 12.17 -4.71 20.71
C LEU A 145 13.39 -3.82 20.48
N HIS A 146 13.26 -2.51 20.59
CA HIS A 146 14.35 -1.52 20.39
C HIS A 146 15.10 -1.68 19.06
N VAL A 147 14.38 -2.00 17.96
CA VAL A 147 14.96 -2.20 16.64
C VAL A 147 15.49 -0.88 16.08
N ARG A 148 16.77 -0.87 15.71
CA ARG A 148 17.39 0.32 15.09
C ARG A 148 17.06 0.39 13.60
N ARG A 149 16.76 1.60 13.11
CA ARG A 149 16.65 1.87 11.67
C ARG A 149 18.00 1.66 10.97
N ARG A 150 17.98 1.03 9.80
CA ARG A 150 19.15 0.67 9.00
C ARG A 150 19.14 1.28 7.61
N ALA A 151 17.96 1.56 7.05
CA ALA A 151 17.79 2.00 5.67
C ALA A 151 18.64 3.24 5.36
N MET A 152 18.61 4.28 6.20
CA MET A 152 19.40 5.51 6.00
C MET A 152 20.91 5.24 5.87
N LYS A 153 21.47 4.39 6.73
CA LYS A 153 22.90 4.07 6.66
C LYS A 153 23.23 3.31 5.39
N MET A 154 22.44 2.28 5.06
CA MET A 154 22.66 1.46 3.86
C MET A 154 22.53 2.30 2.60
N HIS A 155 21.52 3.17 2.51
CA HIS A 155 21.35 4.10 1.40
C HIS A 155 22.56 5.00 1.20
N ARG A 156 23.02 5.66 2.27
CA ARG A 156 24.21 6.52 2.22
C ARG A 156 25.46 5.76 1.78
N ASP A 157 25.61 4.53 2.26
CA ASP A 157 26.76 3.68 1.89
C ASP A 157 26.71 3.32 0.39
N LEU A 158 25.52 3.01 -0.17
CA LEU A 158 25.34 2.74 -1.61
C LEU A 158 25.63 3.98 -2.46
N VAL A 159 25.03 5.11 -2.14
CA VAL A 159 25.29 6.39 -2.85
C VAL A 159 26.77 6.74 -2.81
N THR A 160 27.44 6.51 -1.69
CA THR A 160 28.87 6.76 -1.57
C THR A 160 29.70 5.84 -2.45
N ARG A 161 29.35 4.56 -2.53
CA ARG A 161 30.03 3.60 -3.43
C ARG A 161 29.87 3.99 -4.89
N GLU A 162 28.67 4.34 -5.34
CA GLU A 162 28.43 4.79 -6.72
C GLU A 162 29.25 6.04 -7.08
N ARG A 163 29.40 6.99 -6.14
CA ARG A 163 30.21 8.21 -6.34
C ARG A 163 31.72 7.93 -6.41
N ILE A 164 32.22 6.98 -5.62
CA ILE A 164 33.65 6.64 -5.59
C ILE A 164 34.06 5.80 -6.81
N ALA A 165 33.20 4.94 -7.29
CA ALA A 165 33.47 4.02 -8.38
C ALA A 165 32.35 3.97 -9.43
N PRO A 166 32.09 5.12 -10.12
CA PRO A 166 31.01 5.18 -11.09
C PRO A 166 31.22 4.14 -12.21
N GLY A 167 30.18 3.39 -12.52
CA GLY A 167 30.20 2.40 -13.60
C GLY A 167 30.96 1.11 -13.31
N LYS A 168 31.46 0.87 -12.08
CA LYS A 168 31.95 -0.44 -11.70
C LYS A 168 30.78 -1.38 -11.38
N PRO A 169 30.58 -2.44 -12.17
CA PRO A 169 29.53 -3.41 -11.84
C PRO A 169 29.93 -4.17 -10.57
N GLU A 170 29.21 -3.91 -9.47
CA GLU A 170 29.27 -4.82 -8.33
C GLU A 170 28.29 -5.98 -8.60
N PRO A 171 28.67 -7.23 -8.37
CA PRO A 171 27.84 -8.41 -8.71
C PRO A 171 26.43 -8.41 -8.11
N PHE A 172 26.23 -7.72 -7.00
CA PHE A 172 24.95 -7.63 -6.29
C PHE A 172 24.50 -6.19 -6.00
N GLY A 173 25.13 -5.19 -6.61
CA GLY A 173 24.86 -3.78 -6.33
C GLY A 173 23.39 -3.38 -6.55
N SER A 174 22.77 -3.90 -7.60
CA SER A 174 21.36 -3.65 -7.87
C SER A 174 20.40 -4.30 -6.86
N VAL A 175 20.77 -5.47 -6.30
CA VAL A 175 19.99 -6.14 -5.24
C VAL A 175 20.07 -5.38 -3.92
N ASP A 176 21.22 -4.76 -3.64
CA ASP A 176 21.39 -3.93 -2.46
C ASP A 176 20.41 -2.73 -2.49
N TRP A 177 20.19 -2.12 -3.66
CA TRP A 177 19.20 -1.05 -3.84
C TRP A 177 17.77 -1.50 -3.55
N LEU A 178 17.34 -2.65 -4.11
CA LEU A 178 16.04 -3.24 -3.81
C LEU A 178 15.85 -3.45 -2.29
N THR A 179 16.88 -4.01 -1.65
CA THR A 179 16.86 -4.27 -0.20
C THR A 179 16.71 -2.99 0.60
N VAL A 180 17.43 -1.93 0.24
CA VAL A 180 17.38 -0.65 0.97
C VAL A 180 16.02 0.00 0.84
N TRP A 181 15.45 0.06 -0.37
CA TRP A 181 14.14 0.67 -0.59
C TRP A 181 13.02 -0.10 0.09
N ALA A 182 13.02 -1.43 0.02
CA ALA A 182 12.05 -2.26 0.74
C ALA A 182 12.16 -2.06 2.26
N LEU A 183 13.39 -2.00 2.78
CA LEU A 183 13.65 -1.76 4.21
C LEU A 183 13.17 -0.35 4.63
N ALA A 184 13.39 0.66 3.80
CA ALA A 184 12.94 2.03 4.06
C ALA A 184 11.42 2.11 4.26
N VAL A 185 10.66 1.44 3.37
CA VAL A 185 9.19 1.36 3.50
C VAL A 185 8.78 0.61 4.76
N ASN A 186 9.42 -0.54 5.05
CA ASN A 186 9.09 -1.34 6.23
C ASN A 186 9.41 -0.60 7.53
N GLU A 187 10.48 0.18 7.58
CA GLU A 187 10.81 1.01 8.74
C GLU A 187 9.82 2.18 8.90
N GLU A 188 9.34 2.78 7.82
CA GLU A 188 8.27 3.78 7.87
C GLU A 188 6.94 3.16 8.32
N ASN A 189 6.58 1.98 7.81
CA ASN A 189 5.40 1.25 8.26
C ASN A 189 5.45 0.98 9.78
N ALA A 190 6.57 0.44 10.27
CA ALA A 190 6.75 0.16 11.70
C ALA A 190 6.74 1.42 12.58
N ALA A 191 7.06 2.58 12.02
CA ALA A 191 7.05 3.87 12.69
C ALA A 191 5.70 4.61 12.62
N GLY A 192 4.68 4.02 12.01
CA GLY A 192 3.36 4.64 11.80
C GLY A 192 3.38 5.71 10.70
N GLY A 193 4.35 5.66 9.80
CA GLY A 193 4.41 6.55 8.63
C GLY A 193 3.37 6.19 7.57
N ARG A 194 3.11 7.12 6.65
CA ARG A 194 2.22 6.89 5.51
C ARG A 194 2.89 5.97 4.50
N ILE A 195 2.24 4.86 4.18
CA ILE A 195 2.64 3.88 3.18
C ILE A 195 1.50 3.62 2.19
N VAL A 196 1.81 3.00 1.06
CA VAL A 196 0.81 2.36 0.19
C VAL A 196 0.73 0.88 0.57
N THR A 197 -0.46 0.39 0.78
CA THR A 197 -0.70 -1.00 1.20
C THR A 197 -1.39 -1.77 0.08
N ALA A 198 -0.82 -2.94 -0.28
CA ALA A 198 -1.45 -3.88 -1.20
C ALA A 198 -0.79 -5.28 -1.06
N PRO A 199 -1.50 -6.29 -0.66
CA PRO A 199 -2.70 -6.29 0.17
C PRO A 199 -2.38 -6.17 1.67
N THR A 200 -1.12 -6.28 2.08
CA THR A 200 -0.69 -6.34 3.49
C THR A 200 0.41 -5.33 3.81
N ASN A 201 0.41 -4.82 5.03
CA ASN A 201 1.43 -3.87 5.48
C ASN A 201 2.84 -4.48 5.52
N GLY A 202 2.96 -5.78 5.81
CA GLY A 202 4.25 -6.47 5.88
C GLY A 202 4.98 -6.52 4.52
N ALA A 203 4.22 -6.60 3.44
CA ALA A 203 4.74 -6.65 2.06
C ALA A 203 4.78 -5.28 1.37
N ALA A 204 4.35 -4.20 2.02
CA ALA A 204 4.21 -2.88 1.41
C ALA A 204 5.52 -2.31 0.81
N GLY A 205 6.68 -2.88 1.16
CA GLY A 205 7.97 -2.51 0.59
C GLY A 205 8.29 -3.11 -0.77
N ILE A 206 7.58 -4.15 -1.22
CA ILE A 206 7.93 -4.92 -2.43
C ILE A 206 7.69 -4.07 -3.68
N ILE A 207 6.46 -3.65 -3.94
CA ILE A 207 6.09 -2.85 -5.12
C ILE A 207 6.92 -1.55 -5.20
N PRO A 208 7.01 -0.72 -4.14
CA PRO A 208 7.83 0.49 -4.19
C PRO A 208 9.30 0.22 -4.51
N SER A 209 9.90 -0.82 -3.95
CA SER A 209 11.31 -1.12 -4.21
C SER A 209 11.55 -1.59 -5.65
N CYS A 210 10.68 -2.43 -6.19
CA CYS A 210 10.76 -2.89 -7.58
C CYS A 210 10.52 -1.74 -8.57
N LEU A 211 9.58 -0.84 -8.28
CA LEU A 211 9.33 0.31 -9.13
C LEU A 211 10.48 1.32 -9.07
N HIS A 212 11.06 1.60 -7.90
CA HIS A 212 12.29 2.39 -7.79
C HIS A 212 13.44 1.78 -8.61
N PHE A 213 13.57 0.44 -8.56
CA PHE A 213 14.55 -0.26 -9.38
C PHE A 213 14.30 -0.05 -10.88
N ALA A 214 13.06 -0.20 -11.33
CA ALA A 214 12.71 0.01 -12.73
C ALA A 214 13.02 1.44 -13.17
N VAL A 215 12.62 2.44 -12.38
CA VAL A 215 12.89 3.85 -12.66
C VAL A 215 14.39 4.13 -12.69
N LYS A 216 15.16 3.67 -11.69
CA LYS A 216 16.60 3.96 -11.61
C LYS A 216 17.41 3.29 -12.71
N PHE A 217 17.11 2.03 -13.04
CA PHE A 217 17.99 1.21 -13.88
C PHE A 217 17.46 0.96 -15.30
N LEU A 218 16.14 1.12 -15.52
CA LEU A 218 15.53 0.86 -16.81
C LEU A 218 15.06 2.14 -17.52
N SER A 219 14.87 3.26 -16.81
CA SER A 219 14.51 4.55 -17.40
C SER A 219 15.76 5.41 -17.58
N PRO A 220 16.22 5.63 -18.83
CA PRO A 220 17.43 6.41 -19.09
C PRO A 220 17.29 7.87 -18.64
N GLY A 221 18.21 8.32 -17.80
CA GLY A 221 18.30 9.73 -17.37
C GLY A 221 17.51 10.07 -16.11
N SER A 222 16.86 9.10 -15.48
CA SER A 222 16.24 9.32 -14.16
C SER A 222 17.30 9.49 -13.09
N ASP A 223 17.19 10.54 -12.28
CA ASP A 223 18.03 10.76 -11.08
C ASP A 223 17.16 10.70 -9.81
N ILE A 224 16.55 9.54 -9.60
CA ILE A 224 15.62 9.29 -8.49
C ILE A 224 16.26 9.46 -7.10
N ASP A 225 17.59 9.41 -7.01
CA ASP A 225 18.34 9.53 -5.77
C ASP A 225 18.96 10.92 -5.56
N SER A 226 18.65 11.91 -6.42
CA SER A 226 19.24 13.26 -6.33
C SER A 226 18.84 13.98 -5.04
N GLY A 227 17.77 13.56 -4.38
CA GLY A 227 17.21 14.20 -3.19
C GLY A 227 16.71 15.64 -3.47
N THR A 228 16.55 16.01 -4.73
CA THR A 228 16.05 17.32 -5.13
C THR A 228 14.53 17.26 -5.27
N PRO A 229 13.75 17.93 -4.42
CA PRO A 229 12.30 17.96 -4.55
C PRO A 229 11.87 18.51 -5.91
N GLY A 230 11.02 17.78 -6.64
CA GLY A 230 10.49 18.22 -7.93
C GLY A 230 11.34 17.86 -9.15
N VAL A 231 12.38 17.06 -9.00
CA VAL A 231 13.06 16.41 -10.13
C VAL A 231 12.13 15.34 -10.70
N ASP A 232 12.09 15.24 -12.01
CA ASP A 232 11.37 14.21 -12.76
C ASP A 232 11.72 12.83 -12.19
N THR A 233 10.75 12.21 -11.50
CA THR A 233 10.96 10.96 -10.77
C THR A 233 10.93 9.74 -11.67
N GLY A 234 10.99 9.93 -12.98
CA GLY A 234 11.07 8.87 -13.95
C GLY A 234 10.14 9.05 -15.15
N ASP A 235 10.11 8.03 -15.95
CA ASP A 235 9.23 7.90 -17.10
C ASP A 235 7.80 7.57 -16.60
N ASP A 236 6.88 8.53 -16.75
CA ASP A 236 5.49 8.37 -16.32
C ASP A 236 4.82 7.16 -16.99
N GLU A 237 5.18 6.83 -18.25
CA GLU A 237 4.65 5.65 -18.92
C GLU A 237 5.14 4.37 -18.25
N LEU A 238 6.42 4.27 -17.92
CA LEU A 238 6.97 3.13 -17.19
C LEU A 238 6.28 2.94 -15.83
N ILE A 239 6.04 4.04 -15.11
CA ILE A 239 5.39 4.02 -13.80
C ILE A 239 3.95 3.53 -13.91
N VAL A 240 3.20 4.10 -14.85
CA VAL A 240 1.79 3.74 -15.09
C VAL A 240 1.67 2.29 -15.52
N ASP A 241 2.46 1.84 -16.48
CA ASP A 241 2.45 0.46 -16.97
C ASP A 241 2.83 -0.54 -15.88
N PHE A 242 3.85 -0.22 -15.07
CA PHE A 242 4.25 -1.05 -13.95
C PHE A 242 3.12 -1.22 -12.94
N LEU A 243 2.46 -0.12 -12.55
CA LEU A 243 1.39 -0.15 -11.56
C LEU A 243 0.12 -0.83 -12.10
N LEU A 244 -0.21 -0.66 -13.38
CA LEU A 244 -1.31 -1.37 -14.03
C LEU A 244 -1.05 -2.87 -14.08
N ALA A 245 0.16 -3.29 -14.46
CA ALA A 245 0.52 -4.71 -14.46
C ALA A 245 0.46 -5.31 -13.06
N ALA A 246 1.01 -4.62 -12.06
CA ALA A 246 0.96 -5.06 -10.67
C ALA A 246 -0.49 -5.13 -10.16
N GLY A 247 -1.33 -4.16 -10.51
CA GLY A 247 -2.75 -4.12 -10.16
C GLY A 247 -3.54 -5.26 -10.76
N ALA A 248 -3.34 -5.57 -12.05
CA ALA A 248 -3.99 -6.69 -12.72
C ALA A 248 -3.66 -8.05 -12.08
N ILE A 249 -2.40 -8.25 -11.68
CA ILE A 249 -1.98 -9.46 -10.96
C ILE A 249 -2.58 -9.47 -9.55
N GLY A 250 -2.56 -8.33 -8.87
CA GLY A 250 -3.15 -8.16 -7.54
C GLY A 250 -4.66 -8.47 -7.53
N GLU A 251 -5.40 -8.12 -8.58
CA GLU A 251 -6.81 -8.44 -8.73
C GLU A 251 -7.06 -9.97 -8.77
N ILE A 252 -6.21 -10.73 -9.48
CA ILE A 252 -6.30 -12.19 -9.51
C ILE A 252 -6.13 -12.78 -8.10
N TYR A 253 -5.18 -12.28 -7.33
CA TYR A 253 -4.98 -12.74 -5.95
C TYR A 253 -6.14 -12.35 -5.05
N GLN A 254 -6.66 -11.14 -5.17
CA GLN A 254 -7.80 -10.68 -4.39
C GLN A 254 -9.04 -11.56 -4.60
N GLN A 255 -9.24 -12.06 -5.82
CA GLN A 255 -10.38 -12.94 -6.15
C GLN A 255 -10.17 -14.39 -5.71
N SER A 256 -8.94 -14.86 -5.56
CA SER A 256 -8.62 -16.29 -5.38
C SER A 256 -8.01 -16.65 -4.04
N ALA A 257 -7.63 -15.68 -3.21
CA ALA A 257 -6.99 -15.91 -1.93
C ALA A 257 -7.55 -15.00 -0.84
N SER A 258 -7.40 -15.42 0.44
CA SER A 258 -7.72 -14.54 1.57
C SER A 258 -6.64 -13.47 1.72
N ILE A 259 -7.07 -12.21 1.78
CA ILE A 259 -6.22 -11.05 2.05
C ILE A 259 -6.33 -10.58 3.50
N SER A 260 -7.05 -11.31 4.36
CA SER A 260 -7.25 -10.98 5.76
C SER A 260 -6.26 -11.69 6.65
N GLY A 261 -5.22 -10.99 7.11
CA GLY A 261 -4.27 -11.50 8.10
C GLY A 261 -4.91 -11.82 9.46
N ALA A 262 -6.07 -11.23 9.77
CA ALA A 262 -6.83 -11.52 10.98
C ALA A 262 -7.51 -12.90 10.93
N GLU A 263 -7.91 -13.36 9.73
CA GLU A 263 -8.56 -14.66 9.54
C GLU A 263 -7.55 -15.79 9.36
N VAL A 264 -6.55 -15.59 8.49
CA VAL A 264 -5.62 -16.66 8.09
C VAL A 264 -4.24 -16.54 8.77
N GLY A 265 -4.02 -15.47 9.52
CA GLY A 265 -2.73 -15.15 10.14
C GLY A 265 -1.73 -14.59 9.12
N CYS A 266 -0.71 -13.91 9.63
CA CYS A 266 0.33 -13.26 8.81
C CYS A 266 0.98 -14.22 7.78
N GLN A 267 1.19 -15.48 8.16
CA GLN A 267 1.80 -16.46 7.25
C GLN A 267 0.83 -17.00 6.19
N GLY A 268 -0.47 -16.97 6.44
CA GLY A 268 -1.50 -17.37 5.47
C GLY A 268 -1.59 -16.40 4.29
N GLU A 269 -1.32 -15.12 4.52
CA GLU A 269 -1.33 -14.08 3.49
C GLU A 269 0.01 -13.85 2.79
N VAL A 270 1.13 -14.33 3.36
CA VAL A 270 2.50 -14.10 2.82
C VAL A 270 2.64 -14.53 1.37
N GLY A 271 2.01 -15.65 0.97
CA GLY A 271 2.02 -16.10 -0.41
C GLY A 271 1.43 -15.07 -1.36
N VAL A 272 0.32 -14.45 -0.99
CA VAL A 272 -0.34 -13.35 -1.75
C VAL A 272 0.50 -12.08 -1.72
N ALA A 273 1.05 -11.76 -0.56
CA ALA A 273 1.81 -10.53 -0.34
C ALA A 273 3.17 -10.51 -1.07
N CYS A 274 3.76 -11.67 -1.31
CA CYS A 274 5.08 -11.80 -1.95
C CYS A 274 4.99 -12.14 -3.45
N SER A 275 3.80 -12.36 -3.98
CA SER A 275 3.57 -12.67 -5.40
C SER A 275 3.36 -11.44 -6.21
#